data_7c7b211723f69ef4b4b0c585cd8fb388
#
_entry.id   7c7b211723f69ef4b4b0c585cd8fb388
#
_cell.length_a   1.000
_cell.length_b   1.000
_cell.length_c   1.000
_cell.angle_alpha   90.00
_cell.angle_beta   90.00
_cell.angle_gamma   90.00
#
_symmetry.space_group_name_H-M   'P 1'
#
loop_
_entity.id
_entity.type
_entity.pdbx_description
1 polymer ?
#
loop_
_entity_poly.entity_id
_entity_poly.type
_entity_poly.pdbx_seq_one_letter_code
_entity_poly.pdbx_strand_id
1 'polypeptide(L)' 'MTTIEIAGLGGTIDYPKEVIVKALKEAGLQVEVQDDYPTKDVEEMMSEMKKRIDSGEIKDWKINVKAKHCFWPGLIK' A
#
# COMPACT_ATOMS: atom_id res chain seq x y z
N MET A 1 -3.26 2.86 -17.76
CA MET A 1 -3.21 3.13 -16.30
C MET A 1 -2.86 1.87 -15.54
N THR A 2 -2.04 1.99 -14.55
CA THR A 2 -1.67 0.87 -13.70
C THR A 2 -2.44 0.97 -12.39
N THR A 3 -3.06 -0.13 -11.99
CA THR A 3 -3.83 -0.18 -10.75
C THR A 3 -3.15 -1.13 -9.76
N ILE A 4 -3.00 -0.70 -8.53
CA ILE A 4 -2.54 -1.54 -7.44
C ILE A 4 -3.71 -1.71 -6.48
N GLU A 5 -4.14 -2.94 -6.30
CA GLU A 5 -5.21 -3.24 -5.34
C GLU A 5 -4.61 -3.75 -4.05
N ILE A 6 -5.08 -3.19 -2.95
CA ILE A 6 -4.68 -3.64 -1.63
C ILE A 6 -5.92 -4.18 -0.95
N ALA A 7 -5.90 -5.44 -0.62
CA ALA A 7 -7.04 -6.11 -0.01
C ALA A 7 -6.59 -6.91 1.20
N GLY A 8 -7.43 -6.97 2.20
CA GLY A 8 -7.15 -7.73 3.41
C GLY A 8 -8.19 -7.43 4.47
N LEU A 9 -7.95 -7.96 5.65
CA LEU A 9 -8.82 -7.67 6.79
C LEU A 9 -8.67 -6.23 7.21
N GLY A 10 -9.76 -5.61 7.64
CA GLY A 10 -9.73 -4.24 8.13
C GLY A 10 -8.66 -4.06 9.20
N GLY A 11 -7.98 -2.94 9.17
CA GLY A 11 -6.87 -2.66 10.07
C GLY A 11 -5.53 -3.22 9.61
N THR A 12 -5.52 -4.19 8.69
CA THR A 12 -4.26 -4.74 8.19
C THR A 12 -3.81 -4.10 6.89
N ILE A 13 -4.66 -3.32 6.25
CA ILE A 13 -4.33 -2.70 4.96
C ILE A 13 -4.00 -1.22 5.06
N ASP A 14 -4.41 -0.55 6.13
CA ASP A 14 -4.28 0.91 6.23
C ASP A 14 -2.82 1.38 6.19
N TYR A 15 -1.98 0.79 7.01
CA TYR A 15 -0.58 1.17 7.05
C TYR A 15 0.16 0.81 5.75
N PRO A 16 0.07 -0.42 5.24
CA PRO A 16 0.68 -0.75 3.96
C PRO A 16 0.20 0.14 2.81
N LYS A 17 -1.10 0.48 2.78
CA LYS A 17 -1.64 1.37 1.76
C LYS A 17 -0.97 2.73 1.81
N GLU A 18 -0.88 3.34 2.98
CA GLU A 18 -0.29 4.67 3.11
C GLU A 18 1.20 4.67 2.78
N VAL A 19 1.91 3.62 3.16
CA VAL A 19 3.33 3.46 2.81
C VAL A 19 3.51 3.43 1.30
N ILE A 20 2.67 2.67 0.60
CA ILE A 20 2.73 2.56 -0.85
C ILE A 20 2.39 3.89 -1.52
N VAL A 21 1.32 4.54 -1.09
CA VAL A 21 0.91 5.83 -1.65
C VAL A 21 2.02 6.87 -1.50
N LYS A 22 2.60 6.95 -0.32
CA LYS A 22 3.68 7.88 -0.05
C LYS A 22 4.89 7.61 -0.93
N ALA A 23 5.29 6.35 -1.04
CA ALA A 23 6.44 5.97 -1.86
C ALA A 23 6.22 6.30 -3.34
N LEU A 24 5.02 6.04 -3.85
CA LEU A 24 4.70 6.34 -5.23
C LEU A 24 4.75 7.84 -5.51
N LYS A 25 4.21 8.65 -4.60
CA LYS A 25 4.25 10.10 -4.74
C LYS A 25 5.68 10.63 -4.69
N GLU A 26 6.49 10.12 -3.78
CA GLU A 26 7.89 10.50 -3.68
C GLU A 26 8.68 10.13 -4.93
N ALA A 27 8.26 9.06 -5.61
CA ALA A 27 8.87 8.66 -6.87
C ALA A 27 8.43 9.51 -8.07
N GLY A 28 7.55 10.48 -7.85
CA GLY A 28 7.10 11.38 -8.91
C GLY A 28 5.88 10.90 -9.67
N LEU A 29 5.21 9.88 -9.20
CA LEU A 29 4.03 9.35 -9.86
C LEU A 29 2.77 10.04 -9.38
N GLN A 30 1.80 10.15 -10.28
CA GLN A 30 0.48 10.65 -9.91
C GLN A 30 -0.34 9.49 -9.36
N VAL A 31 -0.93 9.70 -8.20
CA VAL A 31 -1.64 8.64 -7.50
C VAL A 31 -3.07 9.06 -7.23
N GLU A 32 -4.02 8.26 -7.69
CA GLU A 32 -5.42 8.38 -7.30
C GLU A 32 -5.72 7.30 -6.29
N VAL A 33 -6.31 7.68 -5.17
CA VAL A 33 -6.63 6.74 -4.09
C VAL A 33 -8.14 6.56 -4.03
N GLN A 34 -8.56 5.30 -4.13
CA GLN A 34 -9.95 4.91 -3.91
C GLN A 34 -9.96 4.00 -2.71
N ASP A 35 -10.52 4.47 -1.61
CA ASP A 35 -10.54 3.74 -0.35
C ASP A 35 -11.98 3.74 0.16
N ASP A 36 -12.56 2.57 0.33
CA ASP A 36 -13.94 2.44 0.79
C ASP A 36 -14.06 2.64 2.30
N TYR A 37 -12.95 2.65 3.01
CA TYR A 37 -12.96 2.90 4.46
C TYR A 37 -11.70 3.66 4.88
N PRO A 38 -11.60 4.94 4.50
CA PRO A 38 -10.38 5.71 4.74
C PRO A 38 -10.11 5.96 6.22
N THR A 39 -8.82 5.96 6.57
CA THR A 39 -8.37 6.28 7.91
C THR A 39 -8.50 7.78 8.17
N LYS A 40 -9.07 8.14 9.32
CA LYS A 40 -9.31 9.56 9.65
C LYS A 40 -8.03 10.31 9.97
N ASP A 41 -7.15 9.71 10.75
CA ASP A 41 -5.91 10.35 11.16
C ASP A 41 -4.74 9.50 10.66
N VAL A 42 -4.33 9.78 9.44
CA VAL A 42 -3.30 9.00 8.76
C VAL A 42 -1.95 9.17 9.43
N GLU A 43 -1.59 10.41 9.80
CA GLU A 43 -0.28 10.67 10.39
C GLU A 43 -0.09 9.99 11.72
N GLU A 44 -1.11 10.04 12.57
CA GLU A 44 -1.06 9.38 13.87
C GLU A 44 -0.99 7.86 13.70
N MET A 45 -1.79 7.31 12.80
CA MET A 45 -1.79 5.87 12.53
C MET A 45 -0.42 5.42 12.04
N MET A 46 0.17 6.14 11.10
CA MET A 46 1.48 5.77 10.56
C MET A 46 2.58 5.84 11.62
N SER A 47 2.56 6.89 12.43
CA SER A 47 3.55 7.05 13.49
C SER A 47 3.44 5.93 14.52
N GLU A 48 2.22 5.63 14.94
CA GLU A 48 1.99 4.58 15.93
C GLU A 48 2.37 3.20 15.40
N MET A 49 1.97 2.89 14.19
CA MET A 49 2.29 1.60 13.60
C MET A 49 3.79 1.42 13.40
N LYS A 50 4.48 2.48 12.98
CA LYS A 50 5.92 2.40 12.84
C LYS A 50 6.61 2.14 14.17
N LYS A 51 6.16 2.78 15.24
CA LYS A 51 6.69 2.52 16.57
C LYS A 51 6.52 1.08 17.00
N ARG A 52 5.37 0.49 16.74
CA ARG A 52 5.08 -0.90 17.09
C ARG A 52 5.96 -1.87 16.31
N ILE A 53 6.19 -1.57 15.04
CA ILE A 53 7.07 -2.39 14.21
C ILE A 53 8.51 -2.28 14.69
N ASP A 54 9.00 -1.06 14.91
CA ASP A 54 10.37 -0.81 15.33
C ASP A 54 10.67 -1.39 16.71
N SER A 55 9.69 -1.40 17.61
CA SER A 55 9.85 -1.96 18.96
C SER A 55 9.78 -3.49 19.00
N GLY A 56 9.40 -4.13 17.90
CA GLY A 56 9.21 -5.58 17.83
C GLY A 56 7.89 -6.06 18.39
N GLU A 57 6.98 -5.14 18.73
CA GLU A 57 5.64 -5.51 19.18
C GLU A 57 4.86 -6.23 18.08
N ILE A 58 5.01 -5.75 16.84
CA ILE A 58 4.42 -6.40 15.68
C ILE A 58 5.53 -7.16 14.97
N LYS A 59 5.38 -8.48 14.91
CA LYS A 59 6.35 -9.35 14.24
C LYS A 59 5.65 -10.10 13.11
N ASP A 60 6.45 -10.50 12.14
CA ASP A 60 6.00 -11.39 11.05
C ASP A 60 4.86 -10.82 10.22
N TRP A 61 4.76 -9.50 10.15
CA TRP A 61 3.78 -8.85 9.28
C TRP A 61 4.31 -8.90 7.86
N LYS A 62 3.85 -9.88 7.12
CA LYS A 62 4.29 -10.08 5.74
C LYS A 62 3.30 -9.44 4.78
N ILE A 63 3.85 -8.76 3.80
CA ILE A 63 3.08 -8.20 2.71
C ILE A 63 3.44 -8.99 1.45
N ASN A 64 2.43 -9.56 0.82
CA ASN A 64 2.62 -10.31 -0.41
C ASN A 64 2.31 -9.39 -1.58
N VAL A 65 3.33 -9.11 -2.39
CA VAL A 65 3.16 -8.28 -3.57
C VAL A 65 3.13 -9.19 -4.80
N LYS A 66 2.03 -9.13 -5.53
CA LYS A 66 1.90 -9.89 -6.76
C LYS A 66 1.85 -8.94 -7.94
N ALA A 67 2.70 -9.19 -8.92
CA ALA A 67 2.69 -8.44 -10.15
C ALA A 67 2.26 -9.38 -11.26
N LYS A 68 1.27 -8.97 -12.03
CA LYS A 68 0.80 -9.74 -13.17
C LYS A 68 0.88 -8.85 -14.40
N HIS A 69 1.70 -9.26 -15.33
CA HIS A 69 1.90 -8.50 -16.55
C HIS A 69 0.91 -8.95 -17.61
N CYS A 70 0.17 -7.98 -18.12
CA CYS A 70 -0.73 -8.22 -19.24
C CYS A 70 -0.15 -7.54 -20.46
N PHE A 71 0.04 -8.32 -21.52
CA PHE A 71 0.61 -7.79 -22.74
C PHE A 71 -0.47 -7.71 -23.79
N TRP A 72 -0.54 -6.57 -24.43
CA TRP A 72 -1.40 -6.39 -25.58
C TRP A 72 -0.84 -7.23 -26.72
N PRO A 73 -1.66 -8.08 -27.37
CA PRO A 73 -1.14 -8.99 -28.39
C PRO A 73 -0.32 -8.35 -29.48
N GLY A 74 -0.66 -7.15 -29.89
CA GLY A 74 0.08 -6.43 -30.92
C GLY A 74 1.43 -5.90 -30.48
N LEU A 75 1.72 -5.90 -29.18
CA LEU A 75 2.98 -5.37 -28.62
C LEU A 75 3.95 -6.44 -28.22
N ILE A 76 3.50 -7.65 -28.08
CA ILE A 76 4.35 -8.75 -27.62
C ILE A 76 5.31 -9.14 -28.73
N LYS A 77 6.56 -9.21 -28.37
CA LYS A 77 7.63 -9.58 -29.30
C LYS A 77 8.26 -10.89 -28.92
#